data_2f0674e2e257c944ab0986fca0d45a4c
#
_entry.id   2f0674e2e257c944ab0986fca0d45a4c
#
_cell.length_a   1.000
_cell.length_b   1.000
_cell.length_c   1.000
_cell.angle_alpha   90.00
_cell.angle_beta   90.00
_cell.angle_gamma   90.00
#
_symmetry.space_group_name_H-M   'P 1'
#
loop_
_entity.id
_entity.type
_entity.pdbx_description
1 polymer ?
#
loop_
_entity_poly.entity_id
_entity_poly.type
_entity_poly.pdbx_seq_one_letter_code
_entity_poly.pdbx_strand_id
1 'polypeptide(L)'
;CTGQLVIKEYPTGSAHVGHFRHLLNELKMKKNFTPDVIFIDYLNICASQRIKGAAAANSYTLVKSIAEEVRGLAMEYNCAVVTSSQFNRDGYGNSDVDLTNTSESMGITHTADMIIGLITTEELDNLGQLMMKQLKNRWGALDYYRRFVVGIDRAKMQIYDLEENAQRGIGGNSAANTASFSNSKSNDNTAAFDKTTFGQAGSKKTLFSAGGIS
;
A
#
# COMPACT_ATOMS: atom_id res chain seq x y z
N CYS A 1 8.14 -6.14 22.89
CA CYS A 1 7.02 -5.33 22.41
C CYS A 1 6.11 -4.97 23.56
N THR A 2 5.80 -3.69 23.71
CA THR A 2 4.88 -3.17 24.74
C THR A 2 3.48 -2.89 24.18
N GLY A 3 3.23 -3.26 22.94
CA GLY A 3 1.94 -3.05 22.26
C GLY A 3 0.85 -4.01 22.73
N GLN A 4 -0.39 -3.61 22.55
CA GLN A 4 -1.57 -4.44 22.83
C GLN A 4 -2.19 -4.93 21.51
N LEU A 5 -2.63 -6.18 21.48
CA LEU A 5 -3.33 -6.78 20.34
C LEU A 5 -4.74 -7.18 20.77
N VAL A 6 -5.74 -6.80 19.98
CA VAL A 6 -7.13 -7.25 20.13
C VAL A 6 -7.52 -7.97 18.85
N ILE A 7 -7.98 -9.21 18.98
CA ILE A 7 -8.48 -10.02 17.87
C ILE A 7 -9.99 -10.17 18.01
N LYS A 8 -10.73 -9.93 16.93
CA LYS A 8 -12.18 -10.11 16.85
C LYS A 8 -12.55 -10.86 15.60
N GLU A 9 -13.23 -11.96 15.76
CA GLU A 9 -13.74 -12.78 14.67
C GLU A 9 -15.18 -12.41 14.32
N TYR A 10 -15.50 -12.44 13.03
CA TYR A 10 -16.84 -12.28 12.47
C TYR A 10 -17.09 -13.36 11.43
N PRO A 11 -18.31 -13.88 11.32
CA PRO A 11 -18.68 -14.80 10.24
C PRO A 11 -18.52 -14.12 8.86
N THR A 12 -18.14 -14.92 7.87
CA THR A 12 -18.00 -14.47 6.48
C THR A 12 -19.25 -13.75 5.98
N GLY A 13 -19.10 -12.59 5.35
CA GLY A 13 -20.20 -11.81 4.80
C GLY A 13 -21.07 -11.07 5.82
N SER A 14 -20.76 -11.16 7.12
CA SER A 14 -21.58 -10.55 8.17
C SER A 14 -21.08 -9.19 8.64
N ALA A 15 -19.76 -8.95 8.57
CA ALA A 15 -19.15 -7.75 9.11
C ALA A 15 -19.07 -6.62 8.07
N HIS A 16 -19.47 -5.45 8.46
CA HIS A 16 -19.31 -4.20 7.72
C HIS A 16 -18.74 -3.11 8.63
N VAL A 17 -18.40 -1.97 8.08
CA VAL A 17 -17.78 -0.83 8.81
C VAL A 17 -18.57 -0.43 10.06
N GLY A 18 -19.89 -0.54 10.07
CA GLY A 18 -20.69 -0.26 11.27
C GLY A 18 -20.35 -1.17 12.46
N HIS A 19 -20.07 -2.44 12.20
CA HIS A 19 -19.63 -3.37 13.25
C HIS A 19 -18.23 -3.04 13.76
N PHE A 20 -17.33 -2.66 12.84
CA PHE A 20 -15.96 -2.25 13.21
C PHE A 20 -15.99 -0.98 14.06
N ARG A 21 -16.79 0.02 13.67
CA ARG A 21 -16.99 1.24 14.45
C ARG A 21 -17.54 0.95 15.84
N HIS A 22 -18.52 0.08 15.95
CA HIS A 22 -19.07 -0.33 17.24
C HIS A 22 -18.00 -0.95 18.14
N LEU A 23 -17.21 -1.90 17.60
CA LEU A 23 -16.10 -2.54 18.31
C LEU A 23 -15.07 -1.51 18.79
N LEU A 24 -14.66 -0.59 17.93
CA LEU A 24 -13.67 0.44 18.26
C LEU A 24 -14.15 1.37 19.37
N ASN A 25 -15.42 1.76 19.31
CA ASN A 25 -16.03 2.57 20.38
C ASN A 25 -16.11 1.80 21.70
N GLU A 26 -16.48 0.52 21.65
CA GLU A 26 -16.51 -0.34 22.84
C GLU A 26 -15.13 -0.48 23.48
N LEU A 27 -14.09 -0.73 22.67
CA LEU A 27 -12.70 -0.82 23.13
C LEU A 27 -12.21 0.49 23.76
N LYS A 28 -12.53 1.61 23.13
CA LYS A 28 -12.18 2.94 23.66
C LYS A 28 -12.85 3.19 25.01
N MET A 29 -14.17 2.91 25.12
CA MET A 29 -14.92 3.19 26.35
C MET A 29 -14.58 2.24 27.49
N LYS A 30 -14.47 0.93 27.20
CA LYS A 30 -14.31 -0.09 28.24
C LYS A 30 -12.86 -0.36 28.61
N LYS A 31 -11.92 -0.19 27.68
CA LYS A 31 -10.52 -0.57 27.85
C LYS A 31 -9.56 0.60 27.68
N ASN A 32 -10.06 1.80 27.38
CA ASN A 32 -9.25 2.96 27.00
C ASN A 32 -8.24 2.61 25.87
N PHE A 33 -8.66 1.72 24.96
CA PHE A 33 -7.83 1.23 23.86
C PHE A 33 -8.21 1.96 22.57
N THR A 34 -7.22 2.57 21.92
CA THR A 34 -7.33 3.16 20.59
C THR A 34 -6.25 2.54 19.72
N PRO A 35 -6.60 1.88 18.61
CA PRO A 35 -5.60 1.23 17.77
C PRO A 35 -4.81 2.24 16.94
N ASP A 36 -3.53 1.99 16.72
CA ASP A 36 -2.71 2.68 15.73
C ASP A 36 -2.89 2.07 14.34
N VAL A 37 -3.14 0.75 14.29
CA VAL A 37 -3.33 -0.01 13.05
C VAL A 37 -4.49 -0.99 13.21
N ILE A 38 -5.31 -1.09 12.17
CA ILE A 38 -6.38 -2.08 12.05
C ILE A 38 -6.03 -3.03 10.90
N PHE A 39 -6.01 -4.32 11.16
CA PHE A 39 -5.89 -5.36 10.14
C PHE A 39 -7.25 -5.98 9.87
N ILE A 40 -7.61 -6.10 8.59
CA ILE A 40 -8.84 -6.76 8.14
C ILE A 40 -8.45 -7.92 7.22
N ASP A 41 -8.68 -9.13 7.66
CA ASP A 41 -8.41 -10.34 6.88
C ASP A 41 -9.75 -11.02 6.49
N TYR A 42 -10.17 -10.85 5.26
CA TYR A 42 -9.74 -9.97 4.19
C TYR A 42 -10.93 -9.19 3.60
N LEU A 43 -10.67 -8.22 2.73
CA LEU A 43 -11.69 -7.24 2.32
C LEU A 43 -12.88 -7.84 1.59
N ASN A 44 -12.64 -8.83 0.70
CA ASN A 44 -13.68 -9.39 -0.18
C ASN A 44 -14.76 -10.19 0.57
N ILE A 45 -14.50 -10.64 1.81
CA ILE A 45 -15.49 -11.33 2.64
C ILE A 45 -16.25 -10.38 3.58
N CYS A 46 -15.95 -9.09 3.54
CA CYS A 46 -16.72 -8.10 4.29
C CYS A 46 -18.03 -7.78 3.58
N ALA A 47 -18.99 -7.27 4.33
CA ALA A 47 -20.22 -6.71 3.80
C ALA A 47 -20.10 -5.19 3.63
N SER A 48 -20.86 -4.60 2.71
CA SER A 48 -21.02 -3.16 2.61
C SER A 48 -22.19 -2.68 3.47
N GLN A 49 -22.02 -1.57 4.13
CA GLN A 49 -23.11 -0.89 4.83
C GLN A 49 -24.06 -0.21 3.85
N ARG A 50 -23.53 0.25 2.70
CA ARG A 50 -24.26 1.02 1.69
C ARG A 50 -24.94 0.15 0.64
N ILE A 51 -24.30 -0.94 0.22
CA ILE A 51 -24.77 -1.78 -0.89
C ILE A 51 -25.39 -3.06 -0.33
N LYS A 52 -26.67 -3.32 -0.69
CA LYS A 52 -27.43 -4.48 -0.24
C LYS A 52 -28.24 -5.08 -1.41
N GLY A 53 -28.67 -6.33 -1.25
CA GLY A 53 -29.53 -7.02 -2.19
C GLY A 53 -28.91 -7.23 -3.57
N ALA A 54 -29.67 -7.06 -4.64
CA ALA A 54 -29.23 -7.31 -6.01
C ALA A 54 -28.02 -6.46 -6.45
N ALA A 55 -27.85 -5.27 -5.87
CA ALA A 55 -26.68 -4.42 -6.16
C ALA A 55 -25.37 -5.03 -5.65
N ALA A 56 -25.41 -5.93 -4.66
CA ALA A 56 -24.25 -6.65 -4.16
C ALA A 56 -23.77 -7.77 -5.11
N ALA A 57 -24.55 -8.11 -6.13
CA ALA A 57 -24.17 -9.12 -7.12
C ALA A 57 -22.99 -8.66 -8.03
N ASN A 58 -22.75 -7.34 -8.14
CA ASN A 58 -21.58 -6.81 -8.83
C ASN A 58 -20.40 -6.73 -7.84
N SER A 59 -19.51 -7.70 -7.91
CA SER A 59 -18.34 -7.81 -7.02
C SER A 59 -17.44 -6.56 -7.07
N TYR A 60 -17.22 -5.99 -8.24
CA TYR A 60 -16.44 -4.76 -8.40
C TYR A 60 -17.02 -3.59 -7.57
N THR A 61 -18.33 -3.34 -7.74
CA THR A 61 -19.01 -2.24 -7.06
C THR A 61 -19.06 -2.47 -5.56
N LEU A 62 -19.28 -3.73 -5.15
CA LEU A 62 -19.30 -4.13 -3.76
C LEU A 62 -17.94 -3.90 -3.08
N VAL A 63 -16.86 -4.44 -3.65
CA VAL A 63 -15.51 -4.33 -3.10
C VAL A 63 -15.05 -2.88 -3.07
N LYS A 64 -15.35 -2.09 -4.12
CA LYS A 64 -15.09 -0.65 -4.13
C LYS A 64 -15.79 0.06 -2.99
N SER A 65 -17.08 -0.22 -2.78
CA SER A 65 -17.85 0.40 -1.69
C SER A 65 -17.28 0.05 -0.31
N ILE A 66 -16.92 -1.22 -0.09
CA ILE A 66 -16.31 -1.67 1.16
C ILE A 66 -14.97 -0.94 1.38
N ALA A 67 -14.12 -0.84 0.35
CA ALA A 67 -12.84 -0.14 0.44
C ALA A 67 -13.01 1.35 0.81
N GLU A 68 -13.98 2.03 0.20
CA GLU A 68 -14.30 3.43 0.52
C GLU A 68 -14.82 3.59 1.96
N GLU A 69 -15.67 2.67 2.41
CA GLU A 69 -16.19 2.66 3.79
C GLU A 69 -15.07 2.44 4.81
N VAL A 70 -14.16 1.50 4.54
CA VAL A 70 -12.99 1.22 5.37
C VAL A 70 -12.03 2.41 5.40
N ARG A 71 -11.82 3.09 4.25
CA ARG A 71 -11.04 4.33 4.21
C ARG A 71 -11.67 5.43 5.09
N GLY A 72 -13.00 5.55 5.05
CA GLY A 72 -13.71 6.48 5.94
C GLY A 72 -13.47 6.18 7.41
N LEU A 73 -13.47 4.90 7.79
CA LEU A 73 -13.16 4.46 9.15
C LEU A 73 -11.72 4.82 9.56
N ALA A 74 -10.74 4.59 8.68
CA ALA A 74 -9.35 4.94 8.92
C ALA A 74 -9.19 6.44 9.24
N MET A 75 -9.87 7.29 8.49
CA MET A 75 -9.84 8.75 8.73
C MET A 75 -10.56 9.13 10.03
N GLU A 76 -11.71 8.52 10.33
CA GLU A 76 -12.51 8.78 11.53
C GLU A 76 -11.72 8.48 12.82
N TYR A 77 -10.95 7.39 12.82
CA TYR A 77 -10.16 6.95 13.97
C TYR A 77 -8.70 7.37 13.91
N ASN A 78 -8.28 8.08 12.86
CA ASN A 78 -6.91 8.52 12.63
C ASN A 78 -5.89 7.38 12.78
N CYS A 79 -6.17 6.23 12.14
CA CYS A 79 -5.34 5.04 12.21
C CYS A 79 -5.07 4.47 10.82
N ALA A 80 -4.00 3.71 10.67
CA ALA A 80 -3.74 2.96 9.45
C ALA A 80 -4.68 1.75 9.35
N VAL A 81 -5.14 1.44 8.13
CA VAL A 81 -5.86 0.18 7.87
C VAL A 81 -5.09 -0.62 6.83
N VAL A 82 -4.80 -1.87 7.17
CA VAL A 82 -4.13 -2.84 6.31
C VAL A 82 -5.11 -3.97 6.03
N THR A 83 -5.26 -4.33 4.76
CA THR A 83 -6.12 -5.43 4.36
C THR A 83 -5.53 -6.18 3.18
N SER A 84 -5.94 -7.40 2.99
CA SER A 84 -5.63 -8.19 1.80
C SER A 84 -6.85 -8.26 0.87
N SER A 85 -6.57 -8.55 -0.39
CA SER A 85 -7.58 -8.84 -1.41
C SER A 85 -7.00 -9.86 -2.36
N GLN A 86 -7.83 -10.79 -2.83
CA GLN A 86 -7.41 -11.77 -3.80
C GLN A 86 -7.50 -11.20 -5.21
N PHE A 87 -6.49 -11.48 -6.02
CA PHE A 87 -6.54 -11.25 -7.46
C PHE A 87 -7.32 -12.38 -8.14
N ASN A 88 -8.04 -12.07 -9.22
CA ASN A 88 -8.73 -13.07 -10.02
C ASN A 88 -7.74 -14.02 -10.72
N ARG A 89 -8.21 -15.25 -10.98
CA ARG A 89 -7.43 -16.36 -11.54
C ARG A 89 -6.83 -16.12 -12.93
N ASP A 90 -7.30 -15.13 -13.68
CA ASP A 90 -6.75 -14.78 -15.01
C ASP A 90 -5.29 -14.28 -14.96
N GLY A 91 -4.80 -13.95 -13.76
CA GLY A 91 -3.38 -13.66 -13.49
C GLY A 91 -2.52 -14.86 -13.09
N TYR A 92 -3.10 -16.05 -12.91
CA TYR A 92 -2.34 -17.25 -12.59
C TYR A 92 -1.53 -17.72 -13.80
N GLY A 93 -0.21 -17.66 -13.70
CA GLY A 93 0.73 -18.06 -14.77
C GLY A 93 1.52 -16.90 -15.36
N ASN A 94 1.12 -15.65 -15.14
CA ASN A 94 1.95 -14.51 -15.49
C ASN A 94 2.83 -14.14 -14.30
N SER A 95 4.14 -14.25 -14.48
CA SER A 95 5.15 -13.77 -13.51
C SER A 95 5.12 -12.25 -13.31
N ASP A 96 4.25 -11.54 -14.06
CA ASP A 96 4.10 -10.08 -14.01
C ASP A 96 2.65 -9.68 -13.73
N VAL A 97 2.33 -9.56 -12.44
CA VAL A 97 1.04 -9.02 -11.99
C VAL A 97 1.04 -7.50 -12.19
N ASP A 98 0.09 -7.00 -12.97
CA ASP A 98 -0.17 -5.56 -13.13
C ASP A 98 -1.59 -5.21 -12.64
N LEU A 99 -1.80 -3.95 -12.25
CA LEU A 99 -3.10 -3.43 -11.78
C LEU A 99 -4.19 -3.52 -12.86
N THR A 100 -3.82 -3.62 -14.13
CA THR A 100 -4.76 -3.69 -15.26
C THR A 100 -5.45 -5.04 -15.41
N ASN A 101 -4.89 -6.11 -14.83
CA ASN A 101 -5.36 -7.48 -15.05
C ASN A 101 -6.51 -7.92 -14.13
N THR A 102 -7.07 -7.01 -13.33
CA THR A 102 -8.08 -7.38 -12.34
C THR A 102 -9.23 -6.38 -12.29
N SER A 103 -10.35 -6.74 -12.89
CA SER A 103 -11.56 -5.92 -12.85
C SER A 103 -12.03 -5.62 -11.42
N GLU A 104 -11.94 -6.57 -10.49
CA GLU A 104 -12.33 -6.39 -9.10
C GLU A 104 -11.35 -5.51 -8.31
N SER A 105 -10.05 -5.62 -8.61
CA SER A 105 -9.01 -4.83 -7.94
C SER A 105 -8.97 -3.37 -8.36
N MET A 106 -9.54 -3.00 -9.50
CA MET A 106 -9.64 -1.60 -9.95
C MET A 106 -10.34 -0.73 -8.90
N GLY A 107 -11.39 -1.25 -8.24
CA GLY A 107 -12.09 -0.52 -7.17
C GLY A 107 -11.19 -0.20 -5.97
N ILE A 108 -10.35 -1.15 -5.56
CA ILE A 108 -9.39 -0.99 -4.46
C ILE A 108 -8.27 -0.04 -4.88
N THR A 109 -7.82 -0.12 -6.14
CA THR A 109 -6.74 0.70 -6.69
C THR A 109 -7.00 2.19 -6.54
N HIS A 110 -8.23 2.63 -6.71
CA HIS A 110 -8.57 4.05 -6.54
C HIS A 110 -8.55 4.49 -5.08
N THR A 111 -8.86 3.58 -4.16
CA THR A 111 -9.06 3.89 -2.74
C THR A 111 -7.78 3.72 -1.91
N ALA A 112 -7.01 2.65 -2.14
CA ALA A 112 -5.80 2.37 -1.38
C ALA A 112 -4.68 3.38 -1.67
N ASP A 113 -3.91 3.72 -0.65
CA ASP A 113 -2.76 4.61 -0.77
C ASP A 113 -1.49 3.85 -1.17
N MET A 114 -1.38 2.60 -0.75
CA MET A 114 -0.29 1.69 -1.10
C MET A 114 -0.85 0.32 -1.45
N ILE A 115 -0.31 -0.33 -2.49
CA ILE A 115 -0.67 -1.69 -2.90
C ILE A 115 0.61 -2.47 -3.17
N ILE A 116 0.73 -3.61 -2.52
CA ILE A 116 1.82 -4.56 -2.71
C ILE A 116 1.22 -5.86 -3.23
N GLY A 117 1.66 -6.30 -4.40
CA GLY A 117 1.34 -7.62 -4.93
C GLY A 117 2.27 -8.66 -4.32
N LEU A 118 1.70 -9.77 -3.87
CA LEU A 118 2.43 -10.96 -3.42
C LEU A 118 2.35 -12.00 -4.53
N ILE A 119 3.49 -12.38 -5.07
CA ILE A 119 3.59 -13.25 -6.25
C ILE A 119 4.37 -14.49 -5.85
N THR A 120 3.77 -15.65 -6.09
CA THR A 120 4.39 -16.96 -5.89
C THR A 120 4.44 -17.68 -7.23
N THR A 121 5.60 -18.20 -7.60
CA THR A 121 5.79 -19.16 -8.69
C THR A 121 6.26 -20.49 -8.09
N GLU A 122 6.15 -21.56 -8.85
CA GLU A 122 6.63 -22.89 -8.40
C GLU A 122 8.12 -22.86 -8.03
N GLU A 123 8.93 -22.10 -8.80
CA GLU A 123 10.36 -21.94 -8.54
C GLU A 123 10.62 -21.20 -7.23
N LEU A 124 9.90 -20.09 -6.99
CA LEU A 124 10.03 -19.34 -5.75
C LEU A 124 9.55 -20.13 -4.53
N ASP A 125 8.48 -20.91 -4.69
CA ASP A 125 7.94 -21.74 -3.62
C ASP A 125 8.91 -22.86 -3.22
N ASN A 126 9.54 -23.51 -4.20
CA ASN A 126 10.59 -24.51 -3.98
C ASN A 126 11.82 -23.94 -3.25
N LEU A 127 12.10 -22.65 -3.44
CA LEU A 127 13.18 -21.94 -2.76
C LEU A 127 12.77 -21.36 -1.41
N GLY A 128 11.52 -21.51 -0.98
CA GLY A 128 10.99 -20.86 0.22
C GLY A 128 11.01 -19.33 0.10
N GLN A 129 10.71 -18.81 -1.08
CA GLN A 129 10.75 -17.38 -1.41
C GLN A 129 9.39 -16.86 -1.85
N LEU A 130 9.21 -15.56 -1.69
CA LEU A 130 8.03 -14.83 -2.13
C LEU A 130 8.47 -13.54 -2.80
N MET A 131 7.97 -13.25 -3.99
CA MET A 131 8.22 -11.98 -4.65
C MET A 131 7.15 -10.96 -4.24
N MET A 132 7.62 -9.79 -3.82
CA MET A 132 6.80 -8.63 -3.52
C MET A 132 6.98 -7.58 -4.61
N LYS A 133 5.87 -7.04 -5.13
CA LYS A 133 5.87 -6.00 -6.16
C LYS A 133 5.07 -4.80 -5.67
N GLN A 134 5.67 -3.60 -5.67
CA GLN A 134 4.93 -2.37 -5.45
C GLN A 134 4.08 -2.07 -6.69
N LEU A 135 2.76 -2.15 -6.55
CA LEU A 135 1.79 -1.87 -7.61
C LEU A 135 1.31 -0.42 -7.55
N LYS A 136 1.21 0.13 -6.35
CA LYS A 136 0.85 1.53 -6.10
C LYS A 136 1.57 2.06 -4.88
N ASN A 137 2.04 3.29 -4.97
CA ASN A 137 2.55 4.06 -3.85
C ASN A 137 2.19 5.54 -4.07
N ARG A 138 1.36 6.10 -3.19
CA ARG A 138 0.87 7.47 -3.32
C ARG A 138 1.95 8.51 -2.99
N TRP A 139 2.88 8.15 -2.12
CA TRP A 139 3.87 9.09 -1.56
C TRP A 139 5.28 8.89 -2.08
N GLY A 140 5.53 7.87 -2.89
CA GLY A 140 6.85 7.54 -3.41
C GLY A 140 6.84 7.13 -4.87
N ALA A 141 7.99 7.28 -5.53
CA ALA A 141 8.20 6.76 -6.86
C ALA A 141 8.21 5.23 -6.83
N LEU A 142 7.58 4.60 -7.84
CA LEU A 142 7.55 3.14 -7.96
C LEU A 142 8.87 2.56 -8.48
N ASP A 143 9.78 3.41 -8.94
CA ASP A 143 11.03 3.00 -9.59
C ASP A 143 12.03 2.40 -8.62
N TYR A 144 11.98 2.83 -7.37
CA TYR A 144 12.87 2.38 -6.32
C TYR A 144 12.27 1.15 -5.64
N TYR A 145 12.97 0.01 -5.67
CA TYR A 145 12.51 -1.28 -5.12
C TYR A 145 11.12 -1.70 -5.62
N ARG A 146 10.87 -1.54 -6.91
CA ARG A 146 9.59 -1.95 -7.52
C ARG A 146 9.28 -3.42 -7.29
N ARG A 147 10.31 -4.28 -7.31
CA ARG A 147 10.23 -5.72 -7.05
C ARG A 147 11.36 -6.13 -6.13
N PHE A 148 11.06 -6.99 -5.19
CA PHE A 148 12.05 -7.60 -4.31
C PHE A 148 11.55 -8.96 -3.84
N VAL A 149 12.47 -9.82 -3.43
CA VAL A 149 12.18 -11.15 -2.92
C VAL A 149 12.49 -11.22 -1.45
N VAL A 150 11.61 -11.89 -0.73
CA VAL A 150 11.74 -12.17 0.69
C VAL A 150 11.71 -13.68 0.92
N GLY A 151 12.38 -14.16 1.94
CA GLY A 151 12.24 -15.53 2.41
C GLY A 151 10.95 -15.71 3.19
N ILE A 152 10.32 -16.88 3.05
CA ILE A 152 9.12 -17.25 3.79
C ILE A 152 9.30 -18.60 4.47
N ASP A 153 9.18 -18.63 5.79
CA ASP A 153 9.04 -19.85 6.59
C ASP A 153 7.56 -20.05 6.93
N ARG A 154 6.89 -20.89 6.15
CA ARG A 154 5.45 -21.14 6.32
C ARG A 154 5.12 -21.83 7.64
N ALA A 155 6.03 -22.67 8.14
CA ALA A 155 5.83 -23.40 9.39
C ALA A 155 5.86 -22.46 10.62
N LYS A 156 6.67 -21.40 10.55
CA LYS A 156 6.77 -20.39 11.59
C LYS A 156 5.93 -19.13 11.30
N MET A 157 5.25 -19.07 10.15
CA MET A 157 4.54 -17.86 9.68
C MET A 157 5.43 -16.62 9.71
N GLN A 158 6.67 -16.77 9.24
CA GLN A 158 7.69 -15.75 9.30
C GLN A 158 8.15 -15.35 7.90
N ILE A 159 8.30 -14.04 7.70
CA ILE A 159 8.95 -13.43 6.53
C ILE A 159 10.29 -12.86 7.01
N TYR A 160 11.34 -13.05 6.22
CA TYR A 160 12.68 -12.58 6.53
C TYR A 160 13.42 -12.06 5.29
N ASP A 161 14.39 -11.18 5.51
CA ASP A 161 15.17 -10.61 4.43
C ASP A 161 16.13 -11.64 3.83
N LEU A 162 16.30 -11.59 2.52
CA LEU A 162 17.27 -12.40 1.78
C LEU A 162 18.48 -11.55 1.38
N GLU A 163 19.63 -12.23 1.23
CA GLU A 163 20.86 -11.60 0.76
C GLU A 163 20.71 -10.99 -0.64
N GLU A 164 21.53 -9.98 -0.96
CA GLU A 164 21.50 -9.28 -2.25
C GLU A 164 21.60 -10.21 -3.48
N ASN A 165 22.28 -11.35 -3.34
CA ASN A 165 22.43 -12.32 -4.41
C ASN A 165 21.08 -12.93 -4.86
N ALA A 166 20.14 -13.12 -3.94
CA ALA A 166 18.81 -13.61 -4.24
C ALA A 166 17.98 -12.58 -5.03
N GLN A 167 18.31 -11.28 -4.92
CA GLN A 167 17.63 -10.20 -5.61
C GLN A 167 18.06 -10.07 -7.10
N ARG A 168 19.24 -10.58 -7.48
CA ARG A 168 19.84 -10.37 -8.81
C ARG A 168 19.17 -11.18 -9.93
N GLY A 169 18.42 -12.22 -9.61
CA GLY A 169 17.75 -13.08 -10.61
C GLY A 169 16.39 -12.56 -11.10
N ILE A 170 15.85 -11.51 -10.50
CA ILE A 170 14.42 -11.15 -10.64
C ILE A 170 14.21 -9.88 -11.48
N GLY A 171 15.28 -9.15 -11.79
CA GLY A 171 15.24 -7.93 -12.59
C GLY A 171 15.40 -8.22 -14.08
N GLY A 172 14.29 -8.49 -14.78
CA GLY A 172 14.23 -8.26 -16.22
C GLY A 172 14.42 -6.75 -16.46
N ASN A 173 15.58 -6.36 -17.03
CA ASN A 173 15.93 -4.99 -17.48
C ASN A 173 15.80 -3.88 -16.44
N SER A 174 16.83 -3.73 -15.61
CA SER A 174 17.28 -2.42 -15.13
C SER A 174 18.75 -2.52 -14.74
N ALA A 175 19.61 -2.45 -15.74
CA ALA A 175 20.96 -1.98 -15.54
C ALA A 175 20.86 -0.48 -15.24
N ALA A 176 20.97 -0.09 -13.98
CA ALA A 176 21.53 1.18 -13.53
C ALA A 176 21.33 1.34 -12.02
N ASN A 177 22.44 1.58 -11.36
CA ASN A 177 22.59 2.11 -10.01
C ASN A 177 22.49 1.13 -8.82
N THR A 178 23.44 0.23 -8.77
CA THR A 178 24.06 -0.15 -7.50
C THR A 178 24.98 1.00 -7.05
N ALA A 179 24.42 1.96 -6.33
CA ALA A 179 25.24 2.81 -5.47
C ALA A 179 25.67 1.93 -4.29
N SER A 180 26.90 1.45 -4.36
CA SER A 180 27.59 0.78 -3.26
C SER A 180 27.63 1.73 -2.07
N PHE A 181 26.90 1.41 -1.01
CA PHE A 181 27.18 1.93 0.32
C PHE A 181 28.48 1.27 0.82
N SER A 182 29.60 1.73 0.33
CA SER A 182 30.87 1.49 0.97
C SER A 182 30.98 2.42 2.17
N ASN A 183 31.03 1.81 3.32
CA ASN A 183 31.37 2.38 4.60
C ASN A 183 32.79 2.97 4.50
N SER A 184 32.95 4.26 4.23
CA SER A 184 34.23 4.96 4.35
C SER A 184 34.18 5.87 5.56
N LYS A 185 35.06 5.53 6.50
CA LYS A 185 35.43 6.31 7.68
C LYS A 185 35.72 7.77 7.34
N SER A 186 35.27 8.60 8.25
CA SER A 186 35.72 9.95 8.59
C SER A 186 36.99 10.45 7.89
N ASN A 187 36.84 11.58 7.17
CA ASN A 187 37.87 12.60 7.18
C ASN A 187 37.22 13.97 7.16
N ASP A 188 37.49 14.74 8.21
CA ASP A 188 37.22 16.16 8.33
C ASP A 188 37.77 16.93 7.15
N ASN A 189 36.94 17.73 6.49
CA ASN A 189 37.38 18.98 5.89
C ASN A 189 36.18 19.92 5.83
N THR A 190 36.21 20.91 6.69
CA THR A 190 35.44 22.14 6.68
C THR A 190 35.69 22.88 5.38
N ALA A 191 34.68 22.95 4.51
CA ALA A 191 34.62 23.91 3.43
C ALA A 191 33.38 24.79 3.63
N ALA A 192 33.66 26.07 3.76
CA ALA A 192 32.72 27.16 4.00
C ALA A 192 31.65 27.22 2.91
N PHE A 193 30.40 27.36 3.32
CA PHE A 193 29.24 27.60 2.46
C PHE A 193 29.27 29.09 2.04
N ASP A 194 29.57 29.34 0.76
CA ASP A 194 29.55 30.68 0.18
C ASP A 194 28.10 31.12 -0.15
N LYS A 195 27.65 32.20 0.49
CA LYS A 195 26.31 32.76 0.44
C LYS A 195 26.06 33.77 -0.70
N THR A 196 26.79 33.71 -1.80
CA THR A 196 26.71 34.74 -2.85
C THR A 196 26.28 34.19 -4.21
N THR A 197 25.13 33.55 -4.34
CA THR A 197 24.53 33.35 -5.67
C THR A 197 23.01 33.27 -5.61
N PHE A 198 22.36 34.30 -5.05
CA PHE A 198 20.96 34.60 -5.31
C PHE A 198 20.85 36.09 -5.65
N GLY A 199 21.09 36.37 -6.92
CA GLY A 199 20.93 37.69 -7.52
C GLY A 199 20.06 37.63 -8.77
N GLN A 200 18.92 38.27 -8.67
CA GLN A 200 18.15 38.87 -9.76
C GLN A 200 17.52 37.93 -10.82
N ALA A 201 16.24 37.66 -10.68
CA ALA A 201 15.38 37.39 -11.83
C ALA A 201 14.35 38.52 -11.94
N GLY A 202 14.37 39.16 -13.12
CA GLY A 202 13.67 40.39 -13.42
C GLY A 202 12.14 40.28 -13.46
N SER A 203 11.58 41.40 -13.08
CA SER A 203 10.19 41.81 -13.26
C SER A 203 9.75 41.74 -14.73
N LYS A 204 8.75 40.88 -15.06
CA LYS A 204 7.94 41.07 -16.27
C LYS A 204 6.52 41.42 -15.85
N LYS A 205 6.16 42.67 -16.08
CA LYS A 205 4.79 43.21 -16.05
C LYS A 205 3.97 42.54 -17.15
N THR A 206 2.87 41.91 -16.80
CA THR A 206 1.80 41.58 -17.75
C THR A 206 0.66 42.59 -17.58
N LEU A 207 0.44 43.39 -18.60
CA LEU A 207 -0.73 44.27 -18.78
C LEU A 207 -1.97 43.38 -19.02
N PHE A 208 -2.99 43.48 -18.21
CA PHE A 208 -4.35 43.09 -18.58
C PHE A 208 -5.10 44.35 -19.04
N SER A 209 -5.49 44.35 -20.30
CA SER A 209 -6.43 45.30 -20.89
C SER A 209 -7.84 44.81 -20.64
N ALA A 210 -8.62 45.62 -19.96
CA ALA A 210 -10.06 45.43 -19.82
C ALA A 210 -10.74 46.04 -21.07
N GLY A 211 -11.39 45.24 -21.87
CA GLY A 211 -12.28 45.67 -22.95
C GLY A 211 -13.71 45.70 -22.42
N GLY A 212 -14.32 46.89 -22.51
CA GLY A 212 -15.69 47.16 -22.08
C GLY A 212 -16.74 46.74 -23.09
N ILE A 213 -17.90 46.66 -22.54
CA ILE A 213 -19.19 46.22 -23.04
C ILE A 213 -19.86 47.36 -23.83
N SER A 214 -20.54 46.98 -24.87
CA SER A 214 -21.76 47.62 -25.36
C SER A 214 -22.81 46.56 -25.52
#